data_fbf9abc7f81492445a571aad9960a554
#
_entry.id   fbf9abc7f81492445a571aad9960a554
#
_cell.length_a   1.000
_cell.length_b   1.000
_cell.length_c   1.000
_cell.angle_alpha   90.00
_cell.angle_beta   90.00
_cell.angle_gamma   90.00
#
_symmetry.space_group_name_H-M   'P 1'
#
loop_
_entity.id
_entity.type
_entity.pdbx_description
1 polymer ?
#
loop_
_entity_poly.entity_id
_entity_poly.type
_entity_poly.pdbx_seq_one_letter_code
_entity_poly.pdbx_strand_id
1 'polypeptide(L)'
;MPFSLRRFRYSSVEAEEIVSDTFLSLWNNRKSLPEISNFDSYIYGIARHKAISLYRTQHMEKVQIDENTIDLFAHTDTTPEEELISKECIDHLNEAINTLPDKCKMAFKLIREDKMKYKDAANILEISVKTLEAHIATAVRKLRESLAKEIND
;
A
#
# COMPACT_ATOMS: atom_id res chain seq x y z
N MET A 1 4.59 -18.67 -10.84
CA MET A 1 4.51 -17.21 -10.78
C MET A 1 5.29 -16.71 -9.60
N PRO A 2 6.49 -16.26 -9.80
CA PRO A 2 7.33 -15.90 -8.67
C PRO A 2 6.98 -14.58 -8.02
N PHE A 3 6.19 -13.74 -8.64
CA PHE A 3 6.40 -12.38 -8.22
C PHE A 3 5.33 -11.80 -7.33
N SER A 4 4.12 -11.89 -7.55
CA SER A 4 3.36 -10.85 -6.90
C SER A 4 2.14 -11.26 -6.13
N LEU A 5 1.49 -12.29 -6.58
CA LEU A 5 0.19 -12.62 -6.00
C LEU A 5 0.28 -13.16 -4.57
N ARG A 6 1.39 -13.82 -4.24
CA ARG A 6 1.63 -14.32 -2.87
C ARG A 6 1.92 -13.22 -1.86
N ARG A 7 2.54 -12.15 -2.29
CA ARG A 7 2.90 -11.05 -1.38
C ARG A 7 1.71 -10.18 -0.98
N PHE A 8 0.69 -10.13 -1.83
CA PHE A 8 -0.51 -9.37 -1.53
C PHE A 8 -1.54 -10.10 -0.68
N ARG A 9 -1.27 -11.37 -0.32
CA ARG A 9 -2.20 -12.18 0.47
C ARG A 9 -3.60 -12.25 -0.13
N TYR A 10 -3.68 -12.47 -1.43
CA TYR A 10 -4.96 -12.72 -2.06
C TYR A 10 -5.50 -14.10 -1.67
N SER A 11 -6.80 -14.19 -1.48
CA SER A 11 -7.49 -15.48 -1.37
C SER A 11 -7.45 -16.20 -2.72
N SER A 12 -7.72 -17.51 -2.70
CA SER A 12 -7.82 -18.30 -3.95
C SER A 12 -8.86 -17.73 -4.92
N VAL A 13 -9.98 -17.27 -4.40
CA VAL A 13 -11.07 -16.67 -5.18
C VAL A 13 -10.61 -15.36 -5.83
N GLU A 14 -9.92 -14.52 -5.08
CA GLU A 14 -9.37 -13.26 -5.60
C GLU A 14 -8.32 -13.50 -6.68
N ALA A 15 -7.44 -14.48 -6.49
CA ALA A 15 -6.44 -14.83 -7.48
C ALA A 15 -7.10 -15.34 -8.77
N GLU A 16 -8.13 -16.17 -8.67
CA GLU A 16 -8.91 -16.65 -9.82
C GLU A 16 -9.60 -15.50 -10.55
N GLU A 17 -10.15 -14.54 -9.82
CA GLU A 17 -10.77 -13.35 -10.39
C GLU A 17 -9.77 -12.54 -11.20
N ILE A 18 -8.57 -12.33 -10.66
CA ILE A 18 -7.50 -11.60 -11.35
C ILE A 18 -7.11 -12.32 -12.64
N VAL A 19 -6.95 -13.63 -12.59
CA VAL A 19 -6.60 -14.45 -13.75
C VAL A 19 -7.70 -14.38 -14.80
N SER A 20 -8.96 -14.57 -14.39
CA SER A 20 -10.11 -14.52 -15.30
C SER A 20 -10.26 -13.16 -15.97
N ASP A 21 -10.10 -12.08 -15.22
CA ASP A 21 -10.17 -10.71 -15.75
C ASP A 21 -9.02 -10.43 -16.72
N THR A 22 -7.84 -10.98 -16.44
CA THR A 22 -6.69 -10.86 -17.32
C THR A 22 -6.96 -11.51 -18.66
N PHE A 23 -7.47 -12.73 -18.67
CA PHE A 23 -7.82 -13.43 -19.91
C PHE A 23 -8.97 -12.74 -20.66
N LEU A 24 -9.94 -12.22 -19.93
CA LEU A 24 -11.03 -11.45 -20.55
C LEU A 24 -10.48 -10.18 -21.25
N SER A 25 -9.55 -9.49 -20.63
CA SER A 25 -8.89 -8.32 -21.24
C SER A 25 -8.11 -8.71 -22.49
N LEU A 26 -7.40 -9.85 -22.45
CA LEU A 26 -6.69 -10.37 -23.62
C LEU A 26 -7.66 -10.67 -24.75
N TRP A 27 -8.77 -11.32 -24.45
CA TRP A 27 -9.79 -11.63 -25.43
C TRP A 27 -10.41 -10.39 -26.05
N ASN A 28 -10.75 -9.39 -25.25
CA ASN A 28 -11.31 -8.14 -25.74
C ASN A 28 -10.34 -7.37 -26.63
N ASN A 29 -9.03 -7.50 -26.38
CA ASN A 29 -7.97 -6.84 -27.16
C ASN A 29 -7.26 -7.78 -28.12
N ARG A 30 -7.86 -8.93 -28.46
CA ARG A 30 -7.20 -9.95 -29.28
C ARG A 30 -6.73 -9.47 -30.64
N LYS A 31 -7.37 -8.45 -31.21
CA LYS A 31 -6.98 -7.87 -32.50
C LYS A 31 -5.65 -7.14 -32.45
N SER A 32 -5.28 -6.62 -31.27
CA SER A 32 -4.03 -5.91 -31.05
C SER A 32 -2.85 -6.81 -30.66
N LEU A 33 -3.12 -8.09 -30.33
CA LEU A 33 -2.08 -9.02 -29.89
C LEU A 33 -0.93 -9.22 -30.89
N PRO A 34 -1.17 -9.29 -32.22
CA PRO A 34 -0.06 -9.41 -33.16
C PRO A 34 0.92 -8.25 -33.19
N GLU A 35 0.52 -7.09 -32.71
CA GLU A 35 1.36 -5.88 -32.64
C GLU A 35 2.25 -5.85 -31.43
N ILE A 36 2.04 -6.75 -30.46
CA ILE A 36 2.74 -6.76 -29.18
C ILE A 36 4.05 -7.54 -29.33
N SER A 37 5.17 -6.86 -29.08
CA SER A 37 6.49 -7.44 -29.24
C SER A 37 6.86 -8.44 -28.12
N ASN A 38 6.37 -8.23 -26.91
CA ASN A 38 6.63 -9.09 -25.77
C ASN A 38 5.32 -9.44 -25.07
N PHE A 39 4.77 -10.60 -25.44
CA PHE A 39 3.47 -11.07 -24.95
C PHE A 39 3.47 -11.35 -23.45
N ASP A 40 4.55 -11.96 -22.93
CA ASP A 40 4.66 -12.28 -21.51
C ASP A 40 4.63 -11.02 -20.65
N SER A 41 5.39 -10.00 -21.02
CA SER A 41 5.38 -8.72 -20.32
C SER A 41 4.01 -8.04 -20.38
N TYR A 42 3.34 -8.17 -21.49
CA TYR A 42 2.00 -7.62 -21.68
C TYR A 42 0.98 -8.27 -20.74
N ILE A 43 0.96 -9.61 -20.69
CA ILE A 43 0.09 -10.36 -19.79
C ILE A 43 0.37 -10.01 -18.33
N TYR A 44 1.64 -10.02 -17.92
CA TYR A 44 2.03 -9.67 -16.56
C TYR A 44 1.63 -8.24 -16.21
N GLY A 45 1.76 -7.32 -17.15
CA GLY A 45 1.31 -5.94 -16.97
C GLY A 45 -0.19 -5.85 -16.67
N ILE A 46 -1.01 -6.55 -17.45
CA ILE A 46 -2.46 -6.59 -17.25
C ILE A 46 -2.79 -7.19 -15.89
N ALA A 47 -2.20 -8.35 -15.56
CA ALA A 47 -2.45 -9.04 -14.31
C ALA A 47 -2.04 -8.17 -13.11
N ARG A 48 -0.90 -7.50 -13.21
CA ARG A 48 -0.41 -6.58 -12.18
C ARG A 48 -1.37 -5.41 -11.95
N HIS A 49 -1.84 -4.77 -13.02
CA HIS A 49 -2.82 -3.69 -12.92
C HIS A 49 -4.12 -4.15 -12.26
N LYS A 50 -4.60 -5.32 -12.62
CA LYS A 50 -5.80 -5.92 -12.03
C LYS A 50 -5.59 -6.21 -10.55
N ALA A 51 -4.44 -6.77 -10.18
CA ALA A 51 -4.08 -7.08 -8.81
C ALA A 51 -4.01 -5.81 -7.96
N ILE A 52 -3.36 -4.78 -8.45
CA ILE A 52 -3.26 -3.49 -7.76
C ILE A 52 -4.65 -2.87 -7.59
N SER A 53 -5.47 -2.90 -8.62
CA SER A 53 -6.84 -2.37 -8.60
C SER A 53 -7.68 -3.06 -7.54
N LEU A 54 -7.64 -4.39 -7.50
CA LEU A 54 -8.35 -5.18 -6.51
C LEU A 54 -7.86 -4.91 -5.10
N TYR A 55 -6.55 -4.86 -4.92
CA TYR A 55 -5.93 -4.53 -3.65
C TYR A 55 -6.37 -3.16 -3.16
N ARG A 56 -6.34 -2.16 -4.04
CA ARG A 56 -6.75 -0.81 -3.73
C ARG A 56 -8.21 -0.76 -3.28
N THR A 57 -9.09 -1.49 -3.95
CA THR A 57 -10.51 -1.53 -3.63
C THR A 57 -10.78 -2.20 -2.28
N GLN A 58 -10.10 -3.30 -1.98
CA GLN A 58 -10.39 -4.13 -0.81
C GLN A 58 -9.61 -3.76 0.44
N HIS A 59 -8.39 -3.24 0.30
CA HIS A 59 -7.48 -3.04 1.42
C HIS A 59 -7.24 -1.58 1.79
N MET A 60 -7.75 -0.64 1.01
CA MET A 60 -7.58 0.79 1.29
C MET A 60 -8.63 1.37 2.24
N GLU A 61 -9.67 0.63 2.56
CA GLU A 61 -10.71 1.10 3.47
C GLU A 61 -10.21 1.29 4.89
N LYS A 62 -9.31 0.42 5.34
CA LYS A 62 -8.70 0.52 6.68
C LYS A 62 -7.21 0.24 6.64
N VAL A 63 -6.43 1.25 6.91
CA VAL A 63 -5.02 1.10 7.26
C VAL A 63 -4.95 1.14 8.78
N GLN A 64 -4.31 0.14 9.38
CA GLN A 64 -4.11 0.08 10.83
C GLN A 64 -2.63 0.23 11.15
N ILE A 65 -2.34 1.07 12.12
CA ILE A 65 -1.01 1.21 12.69
C ILE A 65 -0.89 0.23 13.85
N ASP A 66 0.17 -0.56 13.83
CA ASP A 66 0.55 -1.40 14.96
C ASP A 66 1.56 -0.67 15.87
N GLU A 67 1.87 -1.28 16.99
CA GLU A 67 2.83 -0.73 17.95
C GLU A 67 4.21 -0.50 17.34
N ASN A 68 4.61 -1.34 16.39
CA ASN A 68 5.91 -1.23 15.73
C ASN A 68 6.01 0.03 14.84
N THR A 69 4.89 0.50 14.31
CA THR A 69 4.85 1.71 13.49
C THR A 69 5.01 2.96 14.36
N ILE A 70 4.59 2.90 15.61
CA ILE A 70 4.72 4.02 16.56
C ILE A 70 6.17 4.31 16.89
N ASP A 71 7.02 3.29 16.90
CA ASP A 71 8.46 3.46 17.14
C ASP A 71 9.13 4.40 16.15
N LEU A 72 8.54 4.58 14.97
CA LEU A 72 9.00 5.59 14.01
C LEU A 72 8.76 7.01 14.49
N PHE A 73 7.75 7.23 15.31
CA PHE A 73 7.31 8.54 15.75
C PHE A 73 7.77 8.85 17.17
N ALA A 74 8.07 7.82 17.95
CA ALA A 74 8.45 7.92 19.36
C ALA A 74 9.92 7.53 19.55
N HIS A 75 10.70 8.42 20.17
CA HIS A 75 12.13 8.19 20.43
C HIS A 75 12.43 7.99 21.93
N THR A 76 11.43 7.67 22.74
CA THR A 76 11.62 7.63 24.20
C THR A 76 11.01 6.41 24.87
N ASP A 77 11.65 5.99 25.96
CA ASP A 77 11.14 4.95 26.86
C ASP A 77 9.77 5.35 27.42
N THR A 78 8.81 4.44 27.32
CA THR A 78 7.43 4.72 27.71
C THR A 78 7.14 4.37 29.15
N THR A 79 6.44 5.27 29.85
CA THR A 79 5.86 5.03 31.17
C THR A 79 4.43 4.49 31.04
N PRO A 80 3.82 3.88 32.11
CA PRO A 80 2.45 3.39 32.04
C PRO A 80 1.40 4.47 31.70
N GLU A 81 1.64 5.71 32.09
CA GLU A 81 0.78 6.84 31.72
C GLU A 81 0.88 7.17 30.24
N GLU A 82 2.08 7.00 29.66
CA GLU A 82 2.34 7.18 28.24
C GLU A 82 1.70 6.08 27.41
N GLU A 83 1.55 4.85 27.94
CA GLU A 83 0.85 3.76 27.27
C GLU A 83 -0.65 4.05 27.07
N LEU A 84 -1.28 4.74 28.00
CA LEU A 84 -2.68 5.12 27.88
C LEU A 84 -2.86 6.25 26.87
N ILE A 85 -1.96 7.21 26.87
CA ILE A 85 -1.87 8.28 25.88
C ILE A 85 -1.58 7.70 24.49
N SER A 86 -0.79 6.61 24.44
CA SER A 86 -0.44 5.90 23.20
C SER A 86 -1.67 5.33 22.48
N LYS A 87 -2.68 4.81 23.19
CA LYS A 87 -3.88 4.26 22.57
C LYS A 87 -4.72 5.32 21.88
N GLU A 88 -4.89 6.47 22.51
CA GLU A 88 -5.60 7.60 21.91
C GLU A 88 -4.82 8.14 20.70
N CYS A 89 -3.50 8.20 20.82
CA CYS A 89 -2.62 8.59 19.71
C CYS A 89 -2.69 7.62 18.53
N ILE A 90 -2.78 6.31 18.80
CA ILE A 90 -2.91 5.30 17.73
C ILE A 90 -4.22 5.50 16.97
N ASP A 91 -5.31 5.70 17.66
CA ASP A 91 -6.62 5.91 17.04
C ASP A 91 -6.62 7.18 16.19
N HIS A 92 -6.00 8.24 16.69
CA HIS A 92 -5.85 9.50 15.97
C HIS A 92 -4.95 9.34 14.73
N LEU A 93 -3.85 8.61 14.86
CA LEU A 93 -2.98 8.31 13.72
C LEU A 93 -3.68 7.48 12.65
N ASN A 94 -4.50 6.51 13.05
CA ASN A 94 -5.29 5.72 12.11
C ASN A 94 -6.27 6.59 11.33
N GLU A 95 -6.93 7.54 11.99
CA GLU A 95 -7.80 8.50 11.31
C GLU A 95 -7.01 9.38 10.34
N ALA A 96 -5.86 9.89 10.78
CA ALA A 96 -4.99 10.73 9.96
C ALA A 96 -4.48 10.01 8.72
N ILE A 97 -4.07 8.73 8.86
CA ILE A 97 -3.65 7.90 7.73
C ILE A 97 -4.76 7.76 6.70
N ASN A 98 -5.99 7.53 7.15
CA ASN A 98 -7.12 7.35 6.26
C ASN A 98 -7.53 8.63 5.52
N THR A 99 -7.05 9.79 5.97
CA THR A 99 -7.23 11.07 5.26
C THR A 99 -6.11 11.41 4.29
N LEU A 100 -5.03 10.63 4.25
CA LEU A 100 -3.92 10.84 3.32
C LEU A 100 -4.35 10.68 1.86
N PRO A 101 -3.69 11.39 0.92
CA PRO A 101 -3.90 11.12 -0.51
C PRO A 101 -3.66 9.64 -0.84
N ASP A 102 -4.42 9.09 -1.78
CA ASP A 102 -4.38 7.67 -2.13
C ASP A 102 -2.97 7.15 -2.39
N LYS A 103 -2.14 7.91 -3.10
CA LYS A 103 -0.77 7.51 -3.41
C LYS A 103 0.10 7.37 -2.16
N CYS A 104 -0.01 8.32 -1.26
CA CYS A 104 0.73 8.29 0.02
C CYS A 104 0.21 7.19 0.93
N LYS A 105 -1.11 7.03 1.00
CA LYS A 105 -1.76 5.99 1.79
C LYS A 105 -1.36 4.59 1.33
N MET A 106 -1.39 4.35 0.01
CA MET A 106 -0.98 3.08 -0.57
C MET A 106 0.50 2.78 -0.31
N ALA A 107 1.38 3.77 -0.51
CA ALA A 107 2.80 3.64 -0.23
C ALA A 107 3.04 3.32 1.24
N PHE A 108 2.39 4.03 2.14
CA PHE A 108 2.51 3.81 3.58
C PHE A 108 2.06 2.39 3.96
N LYS A 109 0.93 1.95 3.44
CA LYS A 109 0.41 0.62 3.71
C LYS A 109 1.36 -0.48 3.25
N LEU A 110 1.87 -0.39 2.03
CA LEU A 110 2.79 -1.41 1.49
C LEU A 110 4.09 -1.50 2.29
N ILE A 111 4.64 -0.39 2.71
CA ILE A 111 5.91 -0.37 3.42
C ILE A 111 5.74 -0.73 4.91
N ARG A 112 4.74 -0.16 5.56
CA ARG A 112 4.61 -0.26 7.02
C ARG A 112 3.72 -1.41 7.49
N GLU A 113 2.58 -1.59 6.88
CA GLU A 113 1.66 -2.66 7.26
C GLU A 113 2.08 -3.99 6.64
N ASP A 114 2.33 -4.00 5.34
CA ASP A 114 2.72 -5.22 4.61
C ASP A 114 4.22 -5.51 4.68
N LYS A 115 4.99 -4.63 5.28
CA LYS A 115 6.46 -4.76 5.48
C LYS A 115 7.22 -5.08 4.20
N MET A 116 6.79 -4.48 3.12
CA MET A 116 7.38 -4.71 1.81
C MET A 116 8.67 -3.90 1.63
N LYS A 117 9.60 -4.44 0.86
CA LYS A 117 10.81 -3.71 0.51
C LYS A 117 10.47 -2.56 -0.45
N TYR A 118 11.19 -1.45 -0.33
CA TYR A 118 10.96 -0.28 -1.18
C TYR A 118 10.98 -0.61 -2.67
N LYS A 119 11.94 -1.42 -3.10
CA LYS A 119 12.05 -1.83 -4.50
C LYS A 119 10.81 -2.57 -4.99
N ASP A 120 10.30 -3.49 -4.17
CA ASP A 120 9.13 -4.29 -4.52
C ASP A 120 7.86 -3.43 -4.55
N ALA A 121 7.69 -2.56 -3.57
CA ALA A 121 6.56 -1.64 -3.52
C ALA A 121 6.57 -0.65 -4.69
N ALA A 122 7.73 -0.13 -5.04
CA ALA A 122 7.90 0.75 -6.19
C ALA A 122 7.50 0.07 -7.49
N ASN A 123 7.91 -1.19 -7.67
CA ASN A 123 7.52 -1.99 -8.84
C ASN A 123 6.01 -2.18 -8.92
N ILE A 124 5.38 -2.48 -7.79
CA ILE A 124 3.93 -2.69 -7.71
C ILE A 124 3.18 -1.41 -8.07
N LEU A 125 3.62 -0.28 -7.55
CA LEU A 125 3.00 1.02 -7.80
C LEU A 125 3.41 1.64 -9.14
N GLU A 126 4.34 1.02 -9.84
CA GLU A 126 4.88 1.51 -11.13
C GLU A 126 5.52 2.90 -11.02
N ILE A 127 6.21 3.13 -9.94
CA ILE A 127 6.95 4.38 -9.67
C ILE A 127 8.40 4.05 -9.35
N SER A 128 9.26 5.07 -9.39
CA SER A 128 10.65 4.91 -8.95
C SER A 128 10.73 4.80 -7.43
N VAL A 129 11.79 4.18 -6.92
CA VAL A 129 12.07 4.13 -5.49
C VAL A 129 12.12 5.53 -4.88
N LYS A 130 12.71 6.47 -5.62
CA LYS A 130 12.80 7.87 -5.18
C LYS A 130 11.41 8.51 -5.02
N THR A 131 10.51 8.26 -5.95
CA THR A 131 9.12 8.74 -5.86
C THR A 131 8.40 8.09 -4.67
N LEU A 132 8.63 6.79 -4.45
CA LEU A 132 8.07 6.08 -3.30
C LEU A 132 8.56 6.69 -1.99
N GLU A 133 9.86 6.95 -1.88
CA GLU A 133 10.44 7.61 -0.71
C GLU A 133 9.81 8.98 -0.46
N ALA A 134 9.55 9.75 -1.52
CA ALA A 134 8.88 11.04 -1.42
C ALA A 134 7.44 10.89 -0.89
N HIS A 135 6.70 9.88 -1.35
CA HIS A 135 5.35 9.60 -0.85
C HIS A 135 5.36 9.22 0.63
N ILE A 136 6.32 8.38 1.05
CA ILE A 136 6.48 7.99 2.45
C ILE A 136 6.85 9.20 3.31
N ALA A 137 7.79 10.02 2.85
CA ALA A 137 8.19 11.24 3.56
C ALA A 137 7.00 12.20 3.75
N THR A 138 6.19 12.38 2.72
CA THR A 138 4.98 13.21 2.78
C THR A 138 3.97 12.64 3.79
N ALA A 139 3.76 11.32 3.77
CA ALA A 139 2.87 10.66 4.71
C ALA A 139 3.34 10.85 6.16
N VAL A 140 4.62 10.60 6.43
CA VAL A 140 5.20 10.75 7.77
C VAL A 140 5.09 12.19 8.27
N ARG A 141 5.39 13.16 7.40
CA ARG A 141 5.28 14.57 7.75
C ARG A 141 3.85 14.95 8.15
N LYS A 142 2.86 14.55 7.35
CA LYS A 142 1.45 14.84 7.63
C LYS A 142 0.96 14.18 8.91
N LEU A 143 1.43 12.98 9.19
CA LEU A 143 1.10 12.27 10.42
C LEU A 143 1.70 12.96 11.64
N ARG A 144 2.94 13.42 11.54
CA ARG A 144 3.58 14.18 12.63
C ARG A 144 2.88 15.53 12.89
N GLU A 145 2.49 16.22 11.84
CA GLU A 145 1.71 17.46 11.96
C GLU A 145 0.37 17.22 12.65
N SER A 146 -0.30 16.13 12.33
CA SER A 146 -1.56 15.74 12.95
C SER A 146 -1.39 15.44 14.43
N LEU A 147 -0.33 14.72 14.81
CA LEU A 147 -0.01 14.44 16.20
C LEU A 147 0.33 15.73 16.99
N ALA A 148 1.10 16.61 16.38
CA ALA A 148 1.49 17.87 17.02
C ALA A 148 0.27 18.75 17.32
N LYS A 149 -0.72 18.77 16.44
CA LYS A 149 -1.97 19.51 16.67
C LYS A 149 -2.76 18.94 17.85
N GLU A 150 -2.79 17.63 18.00
CA GLU A 150 -3.52 16.99 19.09
C GLU A 150 -2.86 17.26 20.45
N ILE A 151 -1.53 17.23 20.50
CA ILE A 151 -0.79 17.48 21.71
C ILE A 151 -0.94 18.95 22.18
N ASN A 152 -1.10 19.89 21.25
CA ASN A 152 -1.24 21.31 21.54
C ASN A 152 -2.69 21.77 21.80
N ASP A 153 -3.64 20.93 21.52
CA ASP A 153 -5.03 21.14 21.86
C ASP A 153 -5.36 20.47 23.21
#